data_6f3782d6ae6de6bc7737766342ecd1fc
#
_entry.id   6f3782d6ae6de6bc7737766342ecd1fc
#
_cell.length_a   1.000
_cell.length_b   1.000
_cell.length_c   1.000
_cell.angle_alpha   90.00
_cell.angle_beta   90.00
_cell.angle_gamma   90.00
#
_symmetry.space_group_name_H-M   'P 1'
#
loop_
_entity.id
_entity.type
_entity.pdbx_description
1 polymer ?
#
loop_
_entity_poly.entity_id
_entity_poly.type
_entity_poly.pdbx_seq_one_letter_code
_entity_poly.pdbx_strand_id
1 'polypeptide(L)'
;MLRFLYLFLAFTLPGLLLAQSNILVTDQEADDILHGDFNPVDYAPSTVIDDAETITAALLDEINTDSLLIYLEEMSAFGNRNTGSDTTSMNFGIGAARKWAFEKFELFSSQNENRLITSYLQFDQEICDMGQHRNIFTVLPGQGPNYQEVVLLEAHFDSRCETVCDVDCIAHGMEDNGSGSALILELARIMGQFSFDRTLVFVLTIGEEQGLFGADAFSKYIKDEDIALRAVLNNDIVGGIVCGETASPPGCPGLNDIDSINVRIYSQGSLNSRNKQLARFIKLEYHEMVRDLMPVQPVINIMTNEDRTGRGGDHIPFRADGFPAVRFTSANEHGDAGTSDPDYHDRQHTMEDILGVDTDNDGQLDSFFVNFNYLARNAVLNGTAAIVAASGPATPLDFDLTIVDNAFLIEVDDPAETGNYRVGIRLFDDNDWLEVRTYAGAEIMVEGLEDGVLYVLSVAAVDDNGLESLFSNERFGTFNVNSTVELPLSARRLDLLQNNPNPFDEATTIGVLVEERIDYQQAQIMVHDLDGKELAKLPIKLDIGINTVEYDYRYHRYQPGTYAYSLVVDNQLVATKQMIYAY
;
A
#
# COMPACT_ATOMS: atom_id res chain seq x y z
N MET A 1 63.53 23.97 -16.69
CA MET A 1 62.39 23.17 -17.23
C MET A 1 61.29 23.11 -16.17
N LEU A 2 60.36 24.03 -16.26
CA LEU A 2 59.20 24.11 -15.35
C LEU A 2 58.06 23.31 -15.99
N ARG A 3 57.61 22.25 -15.34
CA ARG A 3 56.38 21.53 -15.73
C ARG A 3 55.19 22.13 -14.98
N PHE A 4 54.27 22.76 -15.71
CA PHE A 4 52.99 23.19 -15.22
C PHE A 4 52.06 21.96 -15.13
N LEU A 5 51.55 21.68 -13.92
CA LEU A 5 50.53 20.67 -13.65
C LEU A 5 49.18 21.40 -13.71
N TYR A 6 48.39 21.12 -14.75
CA TYR A 6 46.99 21.57 -14.82
C TYR A 6 46.11 20.63 -13.96
N LEU A 7 45.62 21.17 -12.86
CA LEU A 7 44.59 20.50 -12.05
C LEU A 7 43.22 20.80 -12.68
N PHE A 8 42.61 19.80 -13.33
CA PHE A 8 41.22 19.91 -13.73
C PHE A 8 40.36 19.69 -12.47
N LEU A 9 39.78 20.75 -11.94
CA LEU A 9 38.66 20.67 -10.99
C LEU A 9 37.39 20.38 -11.79
N ALA A 10 36.94 19.11 -11.79
CA ALA A 10 35.62 18.77 -12.22
C ALA A 10 34.62 19.23 -11.13
N PHE A 11 33.95 20.34 -11.38
CA PHE A 11 32.75 20.69 -10.61
C PHE A 11 31.64 19.75 -11.06
N THR A 12 31.36 18.71 -10.27
CA THR A 12 30.07 18.05 -10.31
C THR A 12 29.06 18.99 -9.65
N LEU A 13 28.32 19.73 -10.45
CA LEU A 13 27.07 20.34 -9.98
C LEU A 13 26.19 19.19 -9.47
N PRO A 14 25.70 19.24 -8.22
CA PRO A 14 24.60 18.36 -7.85
C PRO A 14 23.45 18.71 -8.79
N GLY A 15 22.92 17.73 -9.51
CA GLY A 15 21.68 17.89 -10.24
C GLY A 15 20.65 18.39 -9.23
N LEU A 16 20.15 19.59 -9.42
CA LEU A 16 18.93 20.05 -8.77
C LEU A 16 17.85 19.08 -9.30
N LEU A 17 17.43 18.14 -8.47
CA LEU A 17 16.14 17.49 -8.63
C LEU A 17 15.13 18.64 -8.56
N LEU A 18 14.63 19.08 -9.71
CA LEU A 18 13.56 20.05 -9.77
C LEU A 18 12.34 19.38 -9.14
N ALA A 19 11.87 19.93 -8.04
CA ALA A 19 10.64 19.47 -7.42
C ALA A 19 9.49 19.60 -8.43
N GLN A 20 8.55 18.67 -8.39
CA GLN A 20 7.33 18.75 -9.16
C GLN A 20 6.62 20.08 -8.88
N SER A 21 6.03 20.65 -9.91
CA SER A 21 5.35 21.95 -9.83
C SER A 21 4.09 21.95 -10.70
N ASN A 22 3.26 22.97 -10.53
CA ASN A 22 2.00 23.14 -11.26
C ASN A 22 1.11 21.89 -11.20
N ILE A 23 1.00 21.27 -10.02
CA ILE A 23 0.11 20.13 -9.77
C ILE A 23 -1.30 20.68 -9.67
N LEU A 24 -2.21 20.22 -10.53
CA LEU A 24 -3.59 20.69 -10.55
C LEU A 24 -4.54 19.64 -11.17
N VAL A 25 -5.77 19.62 -10.68
CA VAL A 25 -6.88 18.89 -11.30
C VAL A 25 -7.42 19.74 -12.47
N THR A 26 -7.68 19.11 -13.62
CA THR A 26 -8.06 19.86 -14.85
C THR A 26 -9.56 20.13 -14.97
N ASP A 27 -10.39 19.39 -14.26
CA ASP A 27 -11.82 19.56 -14.19
C ASP A 27 -12.24 20.07 -12.82
N GLN A 28 -12.94 21.19 -12.75
CA GLN A 28 -13.31 21.84 -11.48
C GLN A 28 -14.34 21.03 -10.68
N GLU A 29 -15.24 20.29 -11.34
CA GLU A 29 -16.22 19.46 -10.64
C GLU A 29 -15.56 18.29 -9.93
N ALA A 30 -14.59 17.63 -10.60
CA ALA A 30 -13.80 16.58 -9.97
C ALA A 30 -12.95 17.11 -8.79
N ASP A 31 -12.44 18.33 -8.93
CA ASP A 31 -11.68 19.04 -7.90
C ASP A 31 -12.54 19.35 -6.67
N ASP A 32 -13.71 19.94 -6.89
CA ASP A 32 -14.69 20.25 -5.82
C ASP A 32 -15.09 18.96 -5.06
N ILE A 33 -15.27 17.84 -5.78
CA ILE A 33 -15.61 16.54 -5.17
C ILE A 33 -14.46 16.01 -4.29
N LEU A 34 -13.23 16.09 -4.75
CA LEU A 34 -12.06 15.67 -3.97
C LEU A 34 -11.92 16.47 -2.67
N HIS A 35 -12.29 17.75 -2.67
CA HIS A 35 -12.32 18.60 -1.49
C HIS A 35 -13.56 18.40 -0.59
N GLY A 36 -14.55 17.62 -1.03
CA GLY A 36 -15.82 17.48 -0.36
C GLY A 36 -16.71 18.73 -0.46
N ASP A 37 -16.42 19.64 -1.37
CA ASP A 37 -17.15 20.89 -1.61
C ASP A 37 -18.32 20.69 -2.58
N PHE A 38 -19.10 19.65 -2.37
CA PHE A 38 -20.26 19.30 -3.20
C PHE A 38 -21.47 18.92 -2.36
N ASN A 39 -22.63 18.86 -2.98
CA ASN A 39 -23.83 18.36 -2.33
C ASN A 39 -24.11 16.91 -2.77
N PRO A 40 -24.01 15.90 -1.88
CA PRO A 40 -24.22 14.50 -2.25
C PRO A 40 -25.51 14.20 -3.00
N VAL A 41 -26.59 14.96 -2.71
CA VAL A 41 -27.90 14.76 -3.35
C VAL A 41 -27.86 14.99 -4.87
N ASP A 42 -26.93 15.83 -5.35
CA ASP A 42 -26.82 16.14 -6.79
C ASP A 42 -26.24 14.97 -7.59
N TYR A 43 -25.59 14.00 -6.91
CA TYR A 43 -24.99 12.80 -7.49
C TYR A 43 -25.70 11.51 -7.06
N ALA A 44 -26.81 11.61 -6.34
CA ALA A 44 -27.56 10.44 -5.92
C ALA A 44 -28.17 9.69 -7.11
N PRO A 45 -28.01 8.36 -7.21
CA PRO A 45 -28.63 7.58 -8.27
C PRO A 45 -30.15 7.54 -8.12
N SER A 46 -30.86 7.24 -9.21
CA SER A 46 -32.31 7.05 -9.18
C SER A 46 -32.74 5.87 -8.29
N THR A 47 -31.87 4.90 -8.08
CA THR A 47 -32.05 3.77 -7.17
C THR A 47 -30.77 3.62 -6.33
N VAL A 48 -30.86 3.91 -5.04
CA VAL A 48 -29.75 3.76 -4.11
C VAL A 48 -29.56 2.28 -3.77
N ILE A 49 -28.36 1.75 -4.00
CA ILE A 49 -27.90 0.45 -3.53
C ILE A 49 -26.60 0.71 -2.77
N ASP A 50 -26.66 0.64 -1.44
CA ASP A 50 -25.58 0.95 -0.51
C ASP A 50 -25.29 -0.18 0.49
N ASP A 51 -25.99 -1.30 0.36
CA ASP A 51 -25.80 -2.50 1.17
C ASP A 51 -24.54 -3.26 0.72
N ALA A 52 -23.56 -3.38 1.61
CA ALA A 52 -22.26 -3.96 1.30
C ALA A 52 -22.33 -5.43 0.86
N GLU A 53 -23.26 -6.24 1.40
CA GLU A 53 -23.43 -7.64 0.97
C GLU A 53 -23.93 -7.69 -0.48
N THR A 54 -24.90 -6.84 -0.83
CA THR A 54 -25.44 -6.71 -2.20
C THR A 54 -24.35 -6.26 -3.16
N ILE A 55 -23.54 -5.27 -2.80
CA ILE A 55 -22.46 -4.77 -3.66
C ILE A 55 -21.36 -5.83 -3.82
N THR A 56 -21.00 -6.53 -2.75
CA THR A 56 -20.04 -7.64 -2.79
C THR A 56 -20.52 -8.81 -3.66
N ALA A 57 -21.80 -9.14 -3.58
CA ALA A 57 -22.40 -10.17 -4.44
C ALA A 57 -22.34 -9.74 -5.93
N ALA A 58 -22.57 -8.46 -6.22
CA ALA A 58 -22.43 -7.92 -7.57
C ALA A 58 -20.99 -7.98 -8.07
N LEU A 59 -19.99 -7.70 -7.23
CA LEU A 59 -18.58 -7.88 -7.62
C LEU A 59 -18.28 -9.32 -8.05
N LEU A 60 -18.77 -10.31 -7.27
CA LEU A 60 -18.58 -11.74 -7.56
C LEU A 60 -19.25 -12.19 -8.87
N ASP A 61 -20.36 -11.58 -9.23
CA ASP A 61 -21.16 -11.95 -10.41
C ASP A 61 -20.78 -11.15 -11.66
N GLU A 62 -20.41 -9.88 -11.52
CA GLU A 62 -20.23 -8.97 -12.63
C GLU A 62 -18.79 -8.74 -13.07
N ILE A 63 -17.78 -9.07 -12.23
CA ILE A 63 -16.36 -9.03 -12.66
C ILE A 63 -16.19 -10.05 -13.78
N ASN A 64 -15.85 -9.54 -14.97
CA ASN A 64 -15.90 -10.32 -16.20
C ASN A 64 -14.49 -10.45 -16.80
N THR A 65 -14.03 -11.71 -16.93
CA THR A 65 -12.75 -12.04 -17.57
C THR A 65 -12.66 -11.59 -19.03
N ASP A 66 -13.77 -11.55 -19.76
CA ASP A 66 -13.80 -11.08 -21.14
C ASP A 66 -13.60 -9.55 -21.21
N SER A 67 -14.15 -8.79 -20.25
CA SER A 67 -13.91 -7.35 -20.15
C SER A 67 -12.44 -7.06 -19.85
N LEU A 68 -11.84 -7.80 -18.91
CA LEU A 68 -10.41 -7.68 -18.59
C LEU A 68 -9.52 -7.98 -19.79
N LEU A 69 -9.86 -9.02 -20.57
CA LEU A 69 -9.16 -9.35 -21.81
C LEU A 69 -9.27 -8.19 -22.82
N ILE A 70 -10.47 -7.67 -23.05
CA ILE A 70 -10.70 -6.56 -24.00
C ILE A 70 -9.89 -5.32 -23.62
N TYR A 71 -9.84 -4.96 -22.33
CA TYR A 71 -9.03 -3.80 -21.90
C TYR A 71 -7.54 -4.01 -22.19
N LEU A 72 -7.01 -5.22 -21.96
CA LEU A 72 -5.61 -5.52 -22.24
C LEU A 72 -5.31 -5.55 -23.74
N GLU A 73 -6.21 -6.11 -24.57
CA GLU A 73 -6.08 -6.09 -26.02
C GLU A 73 -6.08 -4.65 -26.57
N GLU A 74 -6.98 -3.80 -26.08
CA GLU A 74 -7.06 -2.39 -26.48
C GLU A 74 -5.80 -1.61 -26.01
N MET A 75 -5.30 -1.86 -24.79
CA MET A 75 -4.05 -1.26 -24.29
C MET A 75 -2.82 -1.71 -25.10
N SER A 76 -2.77 -2.98 -25.47
CA SER A 76 -1.70 -3.52 -26.33
C SER A 76 -1.59 -2.80 -27.67
N ALA A 77 -2.72 -2.36 -28.23
CA ALA A 77 -2.76 -1.68 -29.53
C ALA A 77 -2.03 -0.32 -29.54
N PHE A 78 -1.77 0.30 -28.38
CA PHE A 78 -1.02 1.56 -28.31
C PHE A 78 0.50 1.36 -28.47
N GLY A 79 0.98 0.14 -28.46
CA GLY A 79 2.36 -0.27 -28.75
C GLY A 79 3.39 0.15 -27.71
N ASN A 80 3.37 1.40 -27.24
CA ASN A 80 4.26 1.89 -26.20
C ASN A 80 3.51 2.91 -25.34
N ARG A 81 3.38 2.63 -24.03
CA ARG A 81 2.78 3.54 -23.08
C ARG A 81 3.81 4.24 -22.17
N ASN A 82 5.11 4.24 -22.58
CA ASN A 82 6.14 4.96 -21.83
C ASN A 82 5.73 6.42 -21.61
N THR A 83 5.95 6.94 -20.42
CA THR A 83 5.56 8.30 -20.01
C THR A 83 6.11 9.39 -20.95
N GLY A 84 7.30 9.16 -21.54
CA GLY A 84 7.90 10.02 -22.55
C GLY A 84 7.49 9.74 -23.99
N SER A 85 6.59 8.78 -24.26
CA SER A 85 6.19 8.43 -25.62
C SER A 85 5.23 9.45 -26.26
N ASP A 86 4.85 9.24 -27.52
CA ASP A 86 4.05 10.20 -28.31
C ASP A 86 2.74 10.59 -27.61
N THR A 87 2.50 11.89 -27.47
CA THR A 87 1.29 12.48 -26.92
C THR A 87 0.35 13.06 -27.97
N THR A 88 0.72 13.03 -29.22
CA THR A 88 0.00 13.67 -30.35
C THR A 88 -0.70 12.68 -31.28
N SER A 89 -0.20 11.45 -31.37
CA SER A 89 -0.83 10.37 -32.12
C SER A 89 -2.19 10.01 -31.54
N MET A 90 -3.10 9.60 -32.42
CA MET A 90 -4.43 9.12 -32.01
C MET A 90 -4.47 7.62 -31.74
N ASN A 91 -3.41 6.88 -32.11
CA ASN A 91 -3.41 5.40 -32.09
C ASN A 91 -2.13 4.80 -31.47
N PHE A 92 -1.19 5.61 -31.02
CA PHE A 92 0.09 5.15 -30.52
C PHE A 92 0.57 6.04 -29.36
N GLY A 93 1.27 5.45 -28.40
CA GLY A 93 1.90 6.15 -27.30
C GLY A 93 0.97 6.52 -26.16
N ILE A 94 1.56 7.12 -25.12
CA ILE A 94 0.87 7.45 -23.88
C ILE A 94 -0.27 8.45 -24.08
N GLY A 95 -0.20 9.35 -25.07
CA GLY A 95 -1.26 10.30 -25.35
C GLY A 95 -2.55 9.64 -25.83
N ALA A 96 -2.44 8.69 -26.79
CA ALA A 96 -3.57 7.90 -27.26
C ALA A 96 -4.14 7.02 -26.14
N ALA A 97 -3.28 6.37 -25.37
CA ALA A 97 -3.66 5.52 -24.26
C ALA A 97 -4.40 6.30 -23.16
N ARG A 98 -3.90 7.47 -22.74
CA ARG A 98 -4.57 8.35 -21.77
C ARG A 98 -5.96 8.79 -22.23
N LYS A 99 -6.08 9.17 -23.51
CA LYS A 99 -7.38 9.55 -24.07
C LYS A 99 -8.36 8.38 -24.05
N TRP A 100 -7.90 7.19 -24.42
CA TRP A 100 -8.71 5.98 -24.38
C TRP A 100 -9.18 5.66 -22.95
N ALA A 101 -8.31 5.71 -21.95
CA ALA A 101 -8.67 5.48 -20.56
C ALA A 101 -9.71 6.50 -20.04
N PHE A 102 -9.52 7.77 -20.38
CA PHE A 102 -10.49 8.83 -20.10
C PHE A 102 -11.86 8.52 -20.73
N GLU A 103 -11.90 8.16 -22.00
CA GLU A 103 -13.13 7.79 -22.71
C GLU A 103 -13.79 6.51 -22.13
N LYS A 104 -13.01 5.57 -21.56
CA LYS A 104 -13.57 4.42 -20.83
C LYS A 104 -14.30 4.86 -19.57
N PHE A 105 -13.69 5.70 -18.74
CA PHE A 105 -14.35 6.24 -17.55
C PHE A 105 -15.61 7.05 -17.89
N GLU A 106 -15.56 7.88 -18.93
CA GLU A 106 -16.73 8.60 -19.43
C GLU A 106 -17.85 7.65 -19.92
N LEU A 107 -17.47 6.55 -20.58
CA LEU A 107 -18.43 5.51 -20.98
C LEU A 107 -19.10 4.89 -19.75
N PHE A 108 -18.33 4.52 -18.73
CA PHE A 108 -18.86 3.96 -17.49
C PHE A 108 -19.76 4.97 -16.77
N SER A 109 -19.38 6.24 -16.76
CA SER A 109 -20.20 7.34 -16.23
C SER A 109 -21.54 7.40 -16.93
N SER A 110 -21.54 7.41 -18.27
CA SER A 110 -22.77 7.48 -19.08
C SER A 110 -23.73 6.29 -18.86
N GLN A 111 -23.19 5.14 -18.49
CA GLN A 111 -23.94 3.93 -18.13
C GLN A 111 -24.50 3.99 -16.71
N ASN A 112 -23.98 4.86 -15.87
CA ASN A 112 -24.27 4.99 -14.45
C ASN A 112 -24.78 6.41 -14.10
N GLU A 113 -25.73 6.90 -14.85
CA GLU A 113 -26.42 8.19 -14.62
C GLU A 113 -25.49 9.41 -14.60
N ASN A 114 -24.31 9.33 -15.25
CA ASN A 114 -23.23 10.31 -15.27
C ASN A 114 -22.68 10.66 -13.88
N ARG A 115 -22.54 9.67 -13.00
CA ARG A 115 -22.10 9.86 -11.60
C ARG A 115 -20.59 9.81 -11.44
N LEU A 116 -19.86 9.22 -12.38
CA LEU A 116 -18.41 9.22 -12.38
C LEU A 116 -17.91 10.49 -13.05
N ILE A 117 -17.18 11.32 -12.33
CA ILE A 117 -16.62 12.58 -12.85
C ILE A 117 -15.15 12.37 -13.16
N THR A 118 -14.81 12.42 -14.46
CA THR A 118 -13.47 12.06 -14.96
C THR A 118 -12.61 13.31 -15.17
N SER A 119 -11.36 13.25 -14.74
CA SER A 119 -10.41 14.36 -14.86
C SER A 119 -8.98 13.86 -15.07
N TYR A 120 -8.07 14.82 -15.28
CA TYR A 120 -6.64 14.61 -15.20
C TYR A 120 -6.08 15.34 -13.97
N LEU A 121 -5.11 14.73 -13.30
CA LEU A 121 -4.17 15.44 -12.45
C LEU A 121 -2.95 15.77 -13.31
N GLN A 122 -2.77 17.04 -13.65
CA GLN A 122 -1.63 17.53 -14.42
C GLN A 122 -0.51 17.96 -13.48
N PHE A 123 0.74 17.68 -13.88
CA PHE A 123 1.93 18.13 -13.15
C PHE A 123 3.10 18.38 -14.11
N ASP A 124 3.99 19.28 -13.71
CA ASP A 124 5.23 19.58 -14.43
C ASP A 124 6.40 18.86 -13.77
N GLN A 125 7.05 18.01 -14.55
CA GLN A 125 8.26 17.25 -14.17
C GLN A 125 9.00 16.86 -15.45
N GLU A 126 10.32 16.96 -15.45
CA GLU A 126 11.11 16.46 -16.58
C GLU A 126 11.22 14.94 -16.50
N ILE A 127 10.58 14.23 -17.41
CA ILE A 127 10.59 12.77 -17.55
C ILE A 127 10.80 12.42 -19.01
N CYS A 128 11.90 11.73 -19.34
CA CYS A 128 12.21 11.30 -20.71
C CYS A 128 12.05 12.42 -21.75
N ASP A 129 12.66 13.57 -21.49
CA ASP A 129 12.63 14.77 -22.35
C ASP A 129 11.24 15.43 -22.49
N MET A 130 10.29 15.10 -21.62
CA MET A 130 8.98 15.74 -21.56
C MET A 130 8.75 16.42 -20.21
N GLY A 131 8.26 17.68 -20.26
CA GLY A 131 8.14 18.54 -19.08
C GLY A 131 6.76 18.58 -18.43
N GLN A 132 5.72 18.02 -19.05
CA GLN A 132 4.35 18.05 -18.51
C GLN A 132 3.63 16.72 -18.69
N HIS A 133 3.02 16.26 -17.60
CA HIS A 133 2.39 14.94 -17.51
C HIS A 133 0.99 15.01 -16.93
N ARG A 134 0.23 13.88 -17.06
CA ARG A 134 -1.14 13.79 -16.59
C ARG A 134 -1.47 12.37 -16.15
N ASN A 135 -1.81 12.18 -14.88
CA ASN A 135 -2.54 10.99 -14.43
C ASN A 135 -3.98 11.08 -14.91
N ILE A 136 -4.64 9.95 -15.12
CA ILE A 136 -6.06 9.85 -15.41
C ILE A 136 -6.78 9.38 -14.15
N PHE A 137 -7.88 10.01 -13.79
CA PHE A 137 -8.69 9.51 -12.68
C PHE A 137 -10.17 9.81 -12.89
N THR A 138 -11.00 9.06 -12.18
CA THR A 138 -12.43 9.36 -12.07
C THR A 138 -12.85 9.27 -10.60
N VAL A 139 -13.78 10.12 -10.20
CA VAL A 139 -14.33 10.16 -8.85
C VAL A 139 -15.78 9.71 -8.85
N LEU A 140 -16.16 8.86 -7.91
CA LEU A 140 -17.53 8.52 -7.59
C LEU A 140 -17.89 9.21 -6.27
N PRO A 141 -18.72 10.27 -6.28
CA PRO A 141 -19.02 11.06 -5.09
C PRO A 141 -19.72 10.27 -4.00
N GLY A 142 -19.24 10.40 -2.77
CA GLY A 142 -19.84 9.80 -1.59
C GLY A 142 -21.27 10.32 -1.32
N GLN A 143 -22.09 9.47 -0.72
CA GLN A 143 -23.51 9.76 -0.48
C GLN A 143 -23.90 9.77 1.00
N GLY A 144 -23.03 9.33 1.88
CA GLY A 144 -23.28 9.24 3.32
C GLY A 144 -22.70 10.40 4.14
N PRO A 145 -22.69 10.31 5.46
CA PRO A 145 -22.23 11.37 6.36
C PRO A 145 -20.72 11.67 6.24
N ASN A 146 -19.92 10.73 5.74
CA ASN A 146 -18.46 10.90 5.58
C ASN A 146 -18.05 11.12 4.11
N TYR A 147 -18.93 11.65 3.27
CA TYR A 147 -18.71 11.84 1.82
C TYR A 147 -17.45 12.65 1.47
N GLN A 148 -16.96 13.45 2.41
CA GLN A 148 -15.74 14.26 2.27
C GLN A 148 -14.45 13.44 2.39
N GLU A 149 -14.53 12.20 2.88
CA GLU A 149 -13.39 11.31 2.99
C GLU A 149 -13.23 10.48 1.71
N VAL A 150 -11.98 10.17 1.36
CA VAL A 150 -11.62 9.53 0.09
C VAL A 150 -11.01 8.15 0.33
N VAL A 151 -11.42 7.18 -0.48
CA VAL A 151 -10.75 5.88 -0.66
C VAL A 151 -10.25 5.79 -2.09
N LEU A 152 -8.97 5.52 -2.28
CA LEU A 152 -8.30 5.56 -3.58
C LEU A 152 -7.86 4.16 -4.01
N LEU A 153 -8.25 3.76 -5.23
CA LEU A 153 -7.82 2.56 -5.91
C LEU A 153 -6.93 2.99 -7.09
N GLU A 154 -5.75 2.40 -7.21
CA GLU A 154 -4.73 2.90 -8.11
C GLU A 154 -3.94 1.78 -8.76
N ALA A 155 -3.50 2.02 -10.00
CA ALA A 155 -2.49 1.27 -10.72
C ALA A 155 -1.75 2.21 -11.67
N HIS A 156 -0.46 1.95 -11.94
CA HIS A 156 0.20 2.73 -12.98
C HIS A 156 -0.20 2.27 -14.38
N PHE A 157 -0.19 3.21 -15.30
CA PHE A 157 -0.67 3.03 -16.67
C PHE A 157 0.45 3.02 -17.69
N ASP A 158 1.59 3.60 -17.34
CA ASP A 158 2.77 3.59 -18.19
C ASP A 158 3.42 2.20 -18.24
N SER A 159 4.21 1.99 -19.28
CA SER A 159 4.97 0.77 -19.52
C SER A 159 6.36 1.13 -20.05
N ARG A 160 7.31 0.20 -20.01
CA ARG A 160 8.64 0.42 -20.56
C ARG A 160 9.27 -0.85 -21.14
N CYS A 161 10.32 -0.65 -21.92
CA CYS A 161 11.30 -1.68 -22.27
C CYS A 161 12.47 -1.68 -21.27
N GLU A 162 13.53 -2.44 -21.58
CA GLU A 162 14.74 -2.56 -20.77
C GLU A 162 15.39 -1.21 -20.46
N THR A 163 15.34 -0.26 -21.41
CA THR A 163 15.80 1.11 -21.20
C THR A 163 14.64 1.99 -20.79
N VAL A 164 14.75 2.62 -19.63
CA VAL A 164 13.67 3.39 -18.96
C VAL A 164 13.04 4.45 -19.86
N CYS A 165 13.81 5.14 -20.70
CA CYS A 165 13.34 6.17 -21.61
C CYS A 165 13.46 5.77 -23.09
N ASP A 166 13.38 4.49 -23.42
CA ASP A 166 13.23 4.05 -24.80
C ASP A 166 11.77 4.18 -25.23
N VAL A 167 11.48 5.30 -25.87
CA VAL A 167 10.13 5.65 -26.34
C VAL A 167 9.82 5.13 -27.75
N ASP A 168 10.79 4.55 -28.42
CA ASP A 168 10.69 4.02 -29.78
C ASP A 168 10.47 2.50 -29.82
N CYS A 169 10.73 1.80 -28.74
CA CYS A 169 10.51 0.36 -28.63
C CYS A 169 9.01 0.02 -28.61
N ILE A 170 8.68 -1.25 -28.75
CA ILE A 170 7.34 -1.76 -28.48
C ILE A 170 7.30 -2.29 -27.03
N ALA A 171 6.62 -1.60 -26.16
CA ALA A 171 6.46 -1.93 -24.74
C ALA A 171 4.97 -2.05 -24.41
N HIS A 172 4.42 -3.23 -24.65
CA HIS A 172 3.00 -3.46 -24.39
C HIS A 172 2.67 -3.35 -22.89
N GLY A 173 3.55 -3.84 -22.00
CA GLY A 173 3.37 -3.77 -20.54
C GLY A 173 2.05 -4.42 -20.10
N MET A 174 1.83 -5.70 -20.48
CA MET A 174 0.53 -6.34 -20.27
C MET A 174 0.37 -6.87 -18.86
N GLU A 175 1.44 -7.35 -18.28
CA GLU A 175 1.49 -7.69 -16.87
C GLU A 175 1.86 -6.46 -16.04
N ASP A 176 2.90 -5.75 -16.46
CA ASP A 176 3.44 -4.54 -15.83
C ASP A 176 3.15 -3.25 -16.65
N ASN A 177 2.10 -2.47 -16.34
CA ASN A 177 1.04 -2.80 -15.39
C ASN A 177 -0.35 -2.68 -16.06
N GLY A 178 -0.48 -3.32 -17.23
CA GLY A 178 -1.77 -3.48 -17.88
C GLY A 178 -2.76 -4.25 -17.00
N SER A 179 -2.26 -5.24 -16.23
CA SER A 179 -3.08 -6.06 -15.34
C SER A 179 -3.75 -5.20 -14.25
N GLY A 180 -3.00 -4.38 -13.54
CA GLY A 180 -3.55 -3.46 -12.54
C GLY A 180 -4.47 -2.41 -13.17
N SER A 181 -4.07 -1.85 -14.32
CA SER A 181 -4.90 -0.87 -15.04
C SER A 181 -6.25 -1.45 -15.46
N ALA A 182 -6.29 -2.69 -15.95
CA ALA A 182 -7.55 -3.37 -16.32
C ALA A 182 -8.42 -3.63 -15.09
N LEU A 183 -7.83 -3.98 -13.94
CA LEU A 183 -8.52 -4.14 -12.67
C LEU A 183 -9.21 -2.83 -12.23
N ILE A 184 -8.51 -1.71 -12.28
CA ILE A 184 -9.06 -0.38 -11.91
C ILE A 184 -10.24 -0.01 -12.82
N LEU A 185 -10.11 -0.22 -14.13
CA LEU A 185 -11.20 0.03 -15.09
C LEU A 185 -12.44 -0.83 -14.79
N GLU A 186 -12.24 -2.13 -14.50
CA GLU A 186 -13.34 -3.04 -14.22
C GLU A 186 -14.04 -2.69 -12.90
N LEU A 187 -13.29 -2.32 -11.86
CA LEU A 187 -13.88 -1.87 -10.61
C LEU A 187 -14.64 -0.55 -10.78
N ALA A 188 -14.13 0.41 -11.53
CA ALA A 188 -14.85 1.66 -11.82
C ALA A 188 -16.17 1.40 -12.57
N ARG A 189 -16.17 0.44 -13.53
CA ARG A 189 -17.37 0.04 -14.29
C ARG A 189 -18.45 -0.53 -13.37
N ILE A 190 -18.08 -1.39 -12.44
CA ILE A 190 -19.04 -2.07 -11.56
C ILE A 190 -19.45 -1.16 -10.41
N MET A 191 -18.47 -0.59 -9.69
CA MET A 191 -18.74 0.20 -8.49
C MET A 191 -19.47 1.51 -8.79
N GLY A 192 -19.35 2.04 -10.01
CA GLY A 192 -20.13 3.20 -10.47
C GLY A 192 -21.64 3.03 -10.39
N GLN A 193 -22.17 1.80 -10.31
CA GLN A 193 -23.59 1.49 -10.18
C GLN A 193 -24.13 1.72 -8.77
N PHE A 194 -23.25 1.75 -7.74
CA PHE A 194 -23.60 1.70 -6.32
C PHE A 194 -23.39 3.04 -5.62
N SER A 195 -23.81 3.11 -4.38
CA SER A 195 -23.60 4.25 -3.50
C SER A 195 -22.75 3.86 -2.31
N PHE A 196 -21.88 4.76 -1.90
CA PHE A 196 -20.97 4.57 -0.77
C PHE A 196 -21.08 5.77 0.18
N ASP A 197 -20.72 5.59 1.43
CA ASP A 197 -20.66 6.72 2.37
C ASP A 197 -19.57 7.72 1.94
N ARG A 198 -18.37 7.21 1.60
CA ARG A 198 -17.20 8.00 1.20
C ARG A 198 -17.05 8.07 -0.32
N THR A 199 -16.33 9.08 -0.77
CA THR A 199 -15.93 9.24 -2.17
C THR A 199 -14.90 8.18 -2.57
N LEU A 200 -15.15 7.48 -3.69
CA LEU A 200 -14.19 6.57 -4.31
C LEU A 200 -13.45 7.27 -5.45
N VAL A 201 -12.14 7.04 -5.54
CA VAL A 201 -11.28 7.56 -6.61
C VAL A 201 -10.56 6.41 -7.28
N PHE A 202 -10.73 6.28 -8.59
CA PHE A 202 -10.06 5.29 -9.44
C PHE A 202 -9.00 6.00 -10.26
N VAL A 203 -7.73 5.64 -10.07
CA VAL A 203 -6.58 6.35 -10.62
C VAL A 203 -5.73 5.45 -11.49
N LEU A 204 -5.34 5.97 -12.64
CA LEU A 204 -4.31 5.42 -13.52
C LEU A 204 -3.15 6.42 -13.55
N THR A 205 -2.08 6.12 -12.84
CA THR A 205 -0.89 6.97 -12.72
C THR A 205 0.04 6.78 -13.91
N ILE A 206 0.95 7.72 -14.13
CA ILE A 206 2.03 7.62 -15.11
C ILE A 206 3.35 8.03 -14.49
N GLY A 207 4.46 7.57 -15.06
CA GLY A 207 5.79 7.88 -14.55
C GLY A 207 6.19 7.03 -13.35
N GLU A 208 5.51 5.92 -13.11
CA GLU A 208 5.92 4.91 -12.14
C GLU A 208 7.29 4.38 -12.50
N GLU A 209 7.42 3.88 -13.72
CA GLU A 209 8.59 3.25 -14.32
C GLU A 209 9.84 4.16 -14.37
N GLN A 210 9.64 5.47 -14.26
CA GLN A 210 10.70 6.45 -14.26
C GLN A 210 11.00 7.00 -12.85
N GLY A 211 10.21 6.63 -11.85
CA GLY A 211 10.45 6.97 -10.44
C GLY A 211 9.23 7.42 -9.64
N LEU A 212 8.07 6.77 -9.81
CA LEU A 212 6.83 6.97 -9.06
C LEU A 212 6.26 8.39 -9.20
N PHE A 213 6.58 9.11 -10.29
CA PHE A 213 6.29 10.55 -10.38
C PHE A 213 4.79 10.87 -10.39
N GLY A 214 3.95 10.03 -11.01
CA GLY A 214 2.50 10.24 -11.02
C GLY A 214 1.88 10.11 -9.64
N ALA A 215 2.25 9.08 -8.92
CA ALA A 215 1.80 8.85 -7.54
C ALA A 215 2.33 9.93 -6.59
N ASP A 216 3.59 10.35 -6.75
CA ASP A 216 4.18 11.44 -5.96
C ASP A 216 3.43 12.77 -6.20
N ALA A 217 3.05 13.07 -7.45
CA ALA A 217 2.23 14.24 -7.75
C ALA A 217 0.83 14.15 -7.12
N PHE A 218 0.20 12.99 -7.20
CA PHE A 218 -1.16 12.80 -6.64
C PHE A 218 -1.13 12.86 -5.11
N SER A 219 -0.17 12.21 -4.48
CA SER A 219 0.01 12.23 -3.02
C SER A 219 0.28 13.65 -2.51
N LYS A 220 1.16 14.40 -3.17
CA LYS A 220 1.42 15.81 -2.84
C LYS A 220 0.17 16.67 -2.99
N TYR A 221 -0.58 16.49 -4.08
CA TYR A 221 -1.84 17.22 -4.28
C TYR A 221 -2.79 16.99 -3.11
N ILE A 222 -3.05 15.73 -2.76
CA ILE A 222 -3.92 15.36 -1.64
C ILE A 222 -3.45 15.97 -0.31
N LYS A 223 -2.14 15.94 -0.07
CA LYS A 223 -1.55 16.47 1.15
C LYS A 223 -1.61 18.00 1.22
N ASP A 224 -1.24 18.67 0.13
CA ASP A 224 -1.14 20.14 0.08
C ASP A 224 -2.54 20.78 0.14
N GLU A 225 -3.57 20.10 -0.37
CA GLU A 225 -4.96 20.51 -0.36
C GLU A 225 -5.75 19.96 0.85
N ASP A 226 -5.08 19.30 1.81
CA ASP A 226 -5.67 18.77 3.05
C ASP A 226 -6.86 17.82 2.83
N ILE A 227 -6.82 17.02 1.74
CA ILE A 227 -7.88 16.05 1.41
C ILE A 227 -7.81 14.84 2.35
N ALA A 228 -8.94 14.43 2.90
CA ALA A 228 -9.05 13.38 3.91
C ALA A 228 -8.96 11.97 3.29
N LEU A 229 -7.74 11.52 2.95
CA LEU A 229 -7.49 10.20 2.34
C LEU A 229 -7.43 9.10 3.41
N ARG A 230 -8.33 8.11 3.31
CA ARG A 230 -8.49 7.01 4.26
C ARG A 230 -7.67 5.78 3.94
N ALA A 231 -7.58 5.43 2.66
CA ALA A 231 -6.87 4.24 2.20
C ALA A 231 -6.41 4.42 0.76
N VAL A 232 -5.26 3.84 0.42
CA VAL A 232 -4.74 3.68 -0.93
C VAL A 232 -4.52 2.21 -1.21
N LEU A 233 -5.17 1.70 -2.25
CA LEU A 233 -5.10 0.32 -2.72
C LEU A 233 -4.38 0.31 -4.07
N ASN A 234 -3.05 0.20 -4.04
CA ASN A 234 -2.21 0.12 -5.24
C ASN A 234 -2.15 -1.31 -5.77
N ASN A 235 -2.28 -1.47 -7.08
CA ASN A 235 -2.31 -2.75 -7.79
C ASN A 235 -1.19 -2.82 -8.82
N ASP A 236 -0.12 -3.57 -8.51
CA ASP A 236 1.08 -3.64 -9.35
C ASP A 236 1.96 -4.82 -8.91
N ILE A 237 2.10 -5.84 -9.68
CA ILE A 237 1.38 -6.45 -10.80
C ILE A 237 0.42 -7.52 -10.28
N VAL A 238 -0.72 -7.75 -10.89
CA VAL A 238 -1.78 -8.60 -10.32
C VAL A 238 -2.36 -9.64 -11.29
N GLY A 239 -1.66 -9.91 -12.39
CA GLY A 239 -2.15 -10.77 -13.49
C GLY A 239 -1.39 -12.06 -13.71
N GLY A 240 -0.09 -12.12 -13.41
CA GLY A 240 0.76 -13.27 -13.69
C GLY A 240 0.64 -14.40 -12.67
N ILE A 241 0.87 -15.62 -13.12
CA ILE A 241 0.83 -16.83 -12.27
C ILE A 241 2.01 -17.79 -12.51
N VAL A 242 2.87 -17.51 -13.49
CA VAL A 242 4.04 -18.35 -13.79
C VAL A 242 5.24 -17.85 -13.01
N CYS A 243 5.77 -18.67 -12.15
CA CYS A 243 6.88 -18.32 -11.28
C CYS A 243 8.19 -18.17 -12.04
N GLY A 244 8.86 -17.03 -11.89
CA GLY A 244 10.19 -16.76 -12.41
C GLY A 244 11.32 -17.33 -11.54
N GLU A 245 12.58 -17.17 -12.00
CA GLU A 245 13.77 -17.66 -11.26
C GLU A 245 13.99 -16.93 -9.93
N THR A 246 13.57 -15.70 -9.84
CA THR A 246 13.78 -14.85 -8.64
C THR A 246 12.55 -14.72 -7.76
N ALA A 247 11.45 -15.42 -8.09
CA ALA A 247 10.29 -15.46 -7.23
C ALA A 247 10.65 -15.96 -5.82
N SER A 248 10.16 -15.27 -4.79
CA SER A 248 10.50 -15.54 -3.39
C SER A 248 9.28 -15.98 -2.58
N PRO A 249 9.47 -16.72 -1.48
CA PRO A 249 8.35 -17.05 -0.56
C PRO A 249 7.67 -15.79 0.00
N PRO A 250 6.39 -15.86 0.41
CA PRO A 250 5.48 -17.00 0.29
C PRO A 250 4.92 -17.15 -1.13
N GLY A 251 4.68 -18.39 -1.54
CA GLY A 251 4.26 -18.74 -2.89
C GLY A 251 5.44 -19.06 -3.80
N CYS A 252 5.17 -19.41 -5.05
CA CYS A 252 6.15 -19.66 -6.09
C CYS A 252 7.32 -20.58 -5.66
N PRO A 253 7.08 -21.89 -5.45
CA PRO A 253 8.09 -22.78 -4.89
C PRO A 253 9.26 -23.09 -5.85
N GLY A 254 9.12 -22.86 -7.15
CA GLY A 254 10.16 -23.10 -8.14
C GLY A 254 9.89 -22.50 -9.52
N LEU A 255 10.94 -22.42 -10.33
CA LEU A 255 10.88 -21.89 -11.69
C LEU A 255 9.83 -22.63 -12.55
N ASN A 256 9.01 -21.87 -13.27
CA ASN A 256 7.90 -22.32 -14.10
C ASN A 256 6.77 -23.04 -13.35
N ASP A 257 6.80 -23.08 -12.01
CA ASP A 257 5.63 -23.51 -11.25
C ASP A 257 4.48 -22.51 -11.44
N ILE A 258 3.26 -22.98 -11.22
CA ILE A 258 2.08 -22.14 -11.32
C ILE A 258 1.59 -21.79 -9.91
N ASP A 259 1.55 -20.49 -9.63
CA ASP A 259 0.94 -19.98 -8.42
C ASP A 259 -0.22 -19.05 -8.76
N SER A 260 -1.41 -19.57 -8.69
CA SER A 260 -2.65 -18.85 -8.98
C SER A 260 -3.50 -18.55 -7.75
N ILE A 261 -2.94 -18.73 -6.55
CA ILE A 261 -3.67 -18.57 -5.29
C ILE A 261 -3.02 -17.57 -4.32
N ASN A 262 -1.71 -17.44 -4.32
CA ASN A 262 -1.04 -16.50 -3.43
C ASN A 262 -1.15 -15.06 -3.96
N VAL A 263 -1.57 -14.15 -3.10
CA VAL A 263 -1.56 -12.70 -3.30
C VAL A 263 -0.74 -12.10 -2.18
N ARG A 264 0.17 -11.19 -2.51
CA ARG A 264 1.00 -10.49 -1.54
C ARG A 264 0.44 -9.10 -1.30
N ILE A 265 0.43 -8.67 -0.03
CA ILE A 265 0.15 -7.28 0.33
C ILE A 265 1.38 -6.70 0.98
N TYR A 266 2.06 -5.83 0.25
CA TYR A 266 3.19 -5.05 0.77
C TYR A 266 2.67 -3.82 1.52
N SER A 267 3.31 -3.54 2.65
CA SER A 267 2.94 -2.42 3.52
C SER A 267 4.07 -2.13 4.51
N GLN A 268 4.38 -0.87 4.73
CA GLN A 268 5.47 -0.50 5.62
C GLN A 268 5.10 -0.58 7.11
N GLY A 269 6.13 -0.79 7.91
CA GLY A 269 6.08 -0.65 9.37
C GLY A 269 5.71 -1.92 10.10
N SER A 270 5.68 -1.85 11.40
CA SER A 270 5.37 -2.97 12.29
C SER A 270 4.33 -2.57 13.34
N LEU A 271 4.75 -1.85 14.38
CA LEU A 271 3.89 -1.37 15.44
C LEU A 271 3.32 0.02 15.11
N ASN A 272 2.06 0.24 15.41
CA ASN A 272 1.32 1.47 15.08
C ASN A 272 1.38 1.86 13.58
N SER A 273 1.63 0.89 12.72
CA SER A 273 1.64 1.15 11.29
C SER A 273 0.21 1.14 10.73
N ARG A 274 -0.26 2.29 10.29
CA ARG A 274 -1.54 2.42 9.58
C ARG A 274 -1.58 1.60 8.29
N ASN A 275 -0.41 1.42 7.64
CA ASN A 275 -0.29 0.59 6.44
C ASN A 275 -0.49 -0.90 6.78
N LYS A 276 0.15 -1.40 7.86
CA LYS A 276 -0.06 -2.79 8.33
C LYS A 276 -1.50 -3.02 8.82
N GLN A 277 -2.10 -2.01 9.47
CA GLN A 277 -3.50 -2.06 9.87
C GLN A 277 -4.42 -2.21 8.64
N LEU A 278 -4.17 -1.42 7.59
CA LEU A 278 -4.90 -1.53 6.33
C LEU A 278 -4.73 -2.92 5.69
N ALA A 279 -3.51 -3.47 5.68
CA ALA A 279 -3.27 -4.82 5.14
C ALA A 279 -4.02 -5.91 5.94
N ARG A 280 -4.06 -5.80 7.27
CA ARG A 280 -4.82 -6.71 8.13
C ARG A 280 -6.33 -6.57 7.93
N PHE A 281 -6.83 -5.34 7.83
CA PHE A 281 -8.21 -5.05 7.51
C PHE A 281 -8.63 -5.71 6.19
N ILE A 282 -7.88 -5.49 5.11
CA ILE A 282 -8.14 -6.11 3.79
C ILE A 282 -8.23 -7.63 3.89
N LYS A 283 -7.30 -8.26 4.60
CA LYS A 283 -7.31 -9.73 4.78
C LYS A 283 -8.51 -10.21 5.59
N LEU A 284 -8.91 -9.45 6.61
CA LEU A 284 -10.06 -9.77 7.45
C LEU A 284 -11.36 -9.72 6.63
N GLU A 285 -11.58 -8.60 5.90
CA GLU A 285 -12.76 -8.41 5.05
C GLU A 285 -12.87 -9.48 3.97
N TYR A 286 -11.75 -9.82 3.33
CA TYR A 286 -11.71 -10.93 2.40
C TYR A 286 -12.18 -12.24 3.06
N HIS A 287 -11.66 -12.56 4.24
CA HIS A 287 -11.99 -13.82 4.93
C HIS A 287 -13.45 -13.89 5.36
N GLU A 288 -14.04 -12.78 5.74
CA GLU A 288 -15.39 -12.77 6.30
C GLU A 288 -16.48 -12.59 5.24
N MET A 289 -16.23 -11.76 4.21
CA MET A 289 -17.26 -11.44 3.22
C MET A 289 -17.26 -12.33 1.99
N VAL A 290 -16.09 -12.70 1.44
CA VAL A 290 -16.05 -13.30 0.09
C VAL A 290 -15.32 -14.63 -0.01
N ARG A 291 -14.38 -14.95 0.89
CA ARG A 291 -13.54 -16.15 0.75
C ARG A 291 -14.34 -17.42 0.50
N ASP A 292 -15.35 -17.66 1.31
CA ASP A 292 -16.14 -18.88 1.25
C ASP A 292 -17.16 -18.91 0.10
N LEU A 293 -17.36 -17.77 -0.58
CA LEU A 293 -18.16 -17.63 -1.79
C LEU A 293 -17.34 -17.87 -3.07
N MET A 294 -16.01 -17.78 -2.98
CA MET A 294 -15.13 -17.95 -4.14
C MET A 294 -14.81 -19.42 -4.40
N PRO A 295 -14.93 -19.91 -5.66
CA PRO A 295 -14.62 -21.30 -6.01
C PRO A 295 -13.12 -21.62 -5.87
N VAL A 296 -12.26 -20.65 -6.04
CA VAL A 296 -10.81 -20.71 -5.76
C VAL A 296 -10.51 -19.62 -4.75
N GLN A 297 -10.03 -20.01 -3.59
CA GLN A 297 -9.78 -19.10 -2.47
C GLN A 297 -8.34 -18.58 -2.51
N PRO A 298 -8.10 -17.31 -2.80
CA PRO A 298 -6.77 -16.69 -2.66
C PRO A 298 -6.22 -16.80 -1.23
N VAL A 299 -4.90 -16.91 -1.14
CA VAL A 299 -4.16 -16.83 0.13
C VAL A 299 -3.49 -15.47 0.20
N ILE A 300 -3.99 -14.61 1.07
CA ILE A 300 -3.43 -13.29 1.29
C ILE A 300 -2.25 -13.39 2.25
N ASN A 301 -1.09 -12.96 1.78
CA ASN A 301 0.14 -12.90 2.53
C ASN A 301 0.48 -11.43 2.86
N ILE A 302 0.41 -11.04 4.13
CA ILE A 302 0.85 -9.72 4.58
C ILE A 302 2.37 -9.75 4.67
N MET A 303 3.04 -9.06 3.76
CA MET A 303 4.49 -9.04 3.68
C MET A 303 5.09 -8.21 4.81
N THR A 304 6.27 -8.64 5.31
CA THR A 304 6.96 -7.92 6.38
C THR A 304 7.50 -6.58 5.89
N ASN A 305 8.08 -6.59 4.70
CA ASN A 305 8.72 -5.43 4.10
C ASN A 305 7.71 -4.52 3.39
N GLU A 306 8.10 -3.28 3.14
CA GLU A 306 7.33 -2.31 2.37
C GLU A 306 7.18 -2.71 0.90
N ASP A 307 8.24 -3.26 0.33
CA ASP A 307 8.31 -3.81 -1.01
C ASP A 307 9.49 -4.80 -1.08
N ARG A 308 9.80 -5.32 -2.26
CA ARG A 308 10.98 -6.15 -2.52
C ARG A 308 12.24 -5.28 -2.47
N THR A 309 13.39 -5.91 -2.18
CA THR A 309 14.68 -5.22 -2.09
C THR A 309 15.03 -4.51 -3.40
N GLY A 310 15.25 -3.19 -3.32
CA GLY A 310 15.60 -2.36 -4.46
C GLY A 310 14.47 -2.13 -5.47
N ARG A 311 13.24 -2.46 -5.10
CA ARG A 311 12.02 -2.22 -5.85
C ARG A 311 11.13 -1.23 -5.09
N GLY A 312 10.08 -0.77 -5.76
CA GLY A 312 9.10 0.15 -5.18
C GLY A 312 7.79 0.02 -5.93
N GLY A 313 6.83 0.84 -5.57
CA GLY A 313 5.55 0.97 -6.24
C GLY A 313 4.83 2.22 -5.78
N ASP A 314 3.75 2.56 -6.44
CA ASP A 314 3.05 3.83 -6.28
C ASP A 314 2.40 4.05 -4.89
N HIS A 315 2.33 3.00 -4.03
CA HIS A 315 1.95 3.15 -2.62
C HIS A 315 2.98 3.93 -1.78
N ILE A 316 4.26 3.96 -2.19
CA ILE A 316 5.36 4.55 -1.42
C ILE A 316 5.23 6.07 -1.25
N PRO A 317 4.95 6.89 -2.29
CA PRO A 317 4.72 8.32 -2.14
C PRO A 317 3.58 8.65 -1.17
N PHE A 318 2.45 7.97 -1.28
CA PHE A 318 1.31 8.17 -0.36
C PHE A 318 1.68 7.85 1.08
N ARG A 319 2.37 6.73 1.32
CA ARG A 319 2.87 6.36 2.65
C ARG A 319 3.87 7.40 3.17
N ALA A 320 4.77 7.91 2.31
CA ALA A 320 5.76 8.92 2.68
C ALA A 320 5.11 10.24 3.12
N ASP A 321 3.95 10.57 2.55
CA ASP A 321 3.15 11.72 2.93
C ASP A 321 2.22 11.48 4.12
N GLY A 322 2.22 10.25 4.66
CA GLY A 322 1.52 9.90 5.92
C GLY A 322 0.15 9.24 5.70
N PHE A 323 -0.21 8.88 4.48
CA PHE A 323 -1.46 8.19 4.17
C PHE A 323 -1.32 6.67 4.32
N PRO A 324 -2.37 5.96 4.75
CA PRO A 324 -2.39 4.51 4.74
C PRO A 324 -2.39 3.98 3.32
N ALA A 325 -1.33 3.26 2.93
CA ALA A 325 -1.17 2.75 1.58
C ALA A 325 -0.60 1.34 1.58
N VAL A 326 -1.10 0.50 0.70
CA VAL A 326 -0.64 -0.88 0.48
C VAL A 326 -0.51 -1.17 -1.01
N ARG A 327 0.34 -2.13 -1.36
CA ARG A 327 0.47 -2.67 -2.70
C ARG A 327 0.03 -4.12 -2.75
N PHE A 328 -0.92 -4.41 -3.63
CA PHE A 328 -1.24 -5.78 -4.04
C PHE A 328 -0.32 -6.21 -5.17
N THR A 329 0.21 -7.42 -5.06
CA THR A 329 1.00 -7.99 -6.14
C THR A 329 0.87 -9.50 -6.18
N SER A 330 1.10 -10.09 -7.35
CA SER A 330 1.10 -11.54 -7.53
C SER A 330 2.37 -12.19 -6.99
N ALA A 331 2.29 -13.48 -6.64
CA ALA A 331 3.42 -14.20 -6.08
C ALA A 331 4.51 -14.52 -7.12
N ASN A 332 4.16 -14.48 -8.41
CA ASN A 332 5.11 -14.70 -9.49
C ASN A 332 6.02 -13.50 -9.76
N GLU A 333 5.65 -12.34 -9.24
CA GLU A 333 6.48 -11.16 -9.39
C GLU A 333 7.90 -11.40 -8.87
N HIS A 334 8.89 -10.95 -9.64
CA HIS A 334 10.27 -11.15 -9.31
C HIS A 334 10.66 -10.60 -7.94
N GLY A 335 11.57 -11.33 -7.27
CA GLY A 335 12.25 -10.88 -6.07
C GLY A 335 13.33 -9.84 -6.41
N ASP A 336 14.57 -10.18 -6.06
CA ASP A 336 15.69 -9.22 -6.07
C ASP A 336 16.44 -9.09 -7.41
N ALA A 337 16.01 -9.76 -8.50
CA ALA A 337 16.70 -9.70 -9.77
C ALA A 337 16.51 -8.35 -10.43
N GLY A 338 17.61 -7.67 -10.67
CA GLY A 338 17.63 -6.50 -11.54
C GLY A 338 17.65 -6.91 -13.01
N THR A 339 17.06 -6.10 -13.87
CA THR A 339 17.08 -6.30 -15.34
C THR A 339 18.49 -6.39 -15.96
N SER A 340 19.54 -6.08 -15.19
CA SER A 340 20.95 -6.22 -15.56
C SER A 340 21.56 -7.57 -15.22
N ASP A 341 20.82 -8.46 -14.53
CA ASP A 341 21.29 -9.81 -14.24
C ASP A 341 21.25 -10.64 -15.55
N PRO A 342 22.34 -11.30 -15.95
CA PRO A 342 22.35 -12.11 -17.16
C PRO A 342 21.40 -13.33 -17.10
N ASP A 343 20.98 -13.72 -15.91
CA ASP A 343 20.01 -14.81 -15.68
C ASP A 343 18.57 -14.29 -15.49
N TYR A 344 18.32 -12.99 -15.73
CA TYR A 344 16.99 -12.37 -15.68
C TYR A 344 16.15 -12.82 -16.88
N HIS A 345 15.13 -13.59 -16.63
CA HIS A 345 14.23 -14.15 -17.63
C HIS A 345 12.76 -13.73 -17.41
N ASP A 346 12.54 -12.63 -16.72
CA ASP A 346 11.22 -12.04 -16.58
C ASP A 346 10.80 -11.29 -17.85
N ARG A 347 9.51 -11.20 -18.09
CA ARG A 347 8.97 -10.36 -19.15
C ARG A 347 8.83 -8.90 -18.74
N GLN A 348 8.65 -8.65 -17.46
CA GLN A 348 8.54 -7.32 -16.88
C GLN A 348 9.68 -6.42 -17.33
N HIS A 349 9.39 -5.18 -17.68
CA HIS A 349 10.36 -4.20 -18.19
C HIS A 349 11.06 -4.60 -19.51
N THR A 350 10.44 -5.45 -20.32
CA THR A 350 10.97 -5.88 -21.61
C THR A 350 9.92 -5.80 -22.72
N MET A 351 10.37 -5.94 -23.98
CA MET A 351 9.46 -6.05 -25.12
C MET A 351 8.65 -7.37 -25.12
N GLU A 352 8.99 -8.32 -24.25
CA GLU A 352 8.31 -9.61 -24.11
C GLU A 352 7.14 -9.59 -23.11
N ASP A 353 6.90 -8.44 -22.44
CA ASP A 353 5.70 -8.25 -21.63
C ASP A 353 4.47 -8.01 -22.53
N ILE A 354 4.07 -9.08 -23.18
CA ILE A 354 2.96 -9.17 -24.11
C ILE A 354 1.82 -10.00 -23.54
N LEU A 355 0.63 -9.87 -24.10
CA LEU A 355 -0.57 -10.56 -23.60
C LEU A 355 -0.46 -12.08 -23.68
N GLY A 356 0.18 -12.60 -24.73
CA GLY A 356 0.33 -14.03 -24.98
C GLY A 356 1.00 -14.33 -26.31
N VAL A 357 0.94 -15.57 -26.73
CA VAL A 357 1.54 -16.06 -27.97
C VAL A 357 0.51 -16.77 -28.86
N ASP A 358 0.60 -16.49 -30.17
CA ASP A 358 -0.06 -17.20 -31.28
C ASP A 358 0.97 -18.14 -31.91
N THR A 359 0.90 -19.44 -31.61
CA THR A 359 1.90 -20.41 -32.01
C THR A 359 1.65 -21.01 -33.39
N ASP A 360 0.40 -20.97 -33.87
CA ASP A 360 0.03 -21.52 -35.18
C ASP A 360 -0.20 -20.43 -36.26
N ASN A 361 -0.08 -19.14 -35.89
CA ASN A 361 -0.23 -17.96 -36.72
C ASN A 361 -1.64 -17.85 -37.37
N ASP A 362 -2.67 -18.22 -36.66
CA ASP A 362 -4.05 -18.09 -37.11
C ASP A 362 -4.66 -16.70 -36.77
N GLY A 363 -3.93 -15.88 -35.99
CA GLY A 363 -4.30 -14.55 -35.55
C GLY A 363 -5.03 -14.52 -34.22
N GLN A 364 -5.09 -15.66 -33.51
CA GLN A 364 -5.61 -15.77 -32.14
C GLN A 364 -4.48 -16.22 -31.20
N LEU A 365 -4.56 -15.80 -29.93
CA LEU A 365 -3.58 -16.23 -28.93
C LEU A 365 -3.93 -17.65 -28.43
N ASP A 366 -2.96 -18.57 -28.54
CA ASP A 366 -3.05 -19.94 -28.03
C ASP A 366 -2.84 -20.03 -26.53
N SER A 367 -2.05 -19.12 -25.97
CA SER A 367 -1.79 -19.03 -24.53
C SER A 367 -1.62 -17.59 -24.10
N PHE A 368 -1.99 -17.33 -22.84
CA PHE A 368 -1.91 -16.01 -22.22
C PHE A 368 -0.87 -16.02 -21.10
N PHE A 369 -0.13 -14.92 -20.97
CA PHE A 369 0.79 -14.68 -19.84
C PHE A 369 0.06 -14.06 -18.66
N VAL A 370 -1.00 -13.28 -18.89
CA VAL A 370 -1.93 -12.82 -17.86
C VAL A 370 -3.03 -13.87 -17.67
N ASN A 371 -3.28 -14.27 -16.44
CA ASN A 371 -4.37 -15.19 -16.09
C ASN A 371 -5.61 -14.41 -15.64
N PHE A 372 -6.61 -14.33 -16.49
CA PHE A 372 -7.83 -13.53 -16.25
C PHE A 372 -8.64 -13.98 -15.04
N ASN A 373 -8.64 -15.28 -14.73
CA ASN A 373 -9.33 -15.76 -13.53
C ASN A 373 -8.59 -15.35 -12.25
N TYR A 374 -7.26 -15.27 -12.27
CA TYR A 374 -6.48 -14.78 -11.16
C TYR A 374 -6.65 -13.25 -11.03
N LEU A 375 -6.59 -12.53 -12.12
CA LEU A 375 -6.83 -11.08 -12.18
C LEU A 375 -8.24 -10.72 -11.67
N ALA A 376 -9.27 -11.46 -12.09
CA ALA A 376 -10.64 -11.29 -11.61
C ALA A 376 -10.76 -11.51 -10.10
N ARG A 377 -10.05 -12.51 -9.54
CA ARG A 377 -10.02 -12.70 -8.08
C ARG A 377 -9.33 -11.54 -7.35
N ASN A 378 -8.25 -10.99 -7.89
CA ASN A 378 -7.63 -9.78 -7.35
C ASN A 378 -8.57 -8.57 -7.40
N ALA A 379 -9.38 -8.43 -8.46
CA ALA A 379 -10.41 -7.40 -8.52
C ALA A 379 -11.47 -7.57 -7.43
N VAL A 380 -11.94 -8.81 -7.16
CA VAL A 380 -12.86 -9.08 -6.03
C VAL A 380 -12.24 -8.69 -4.70
N LEU A 381 -10.97 -9.04 -4.45
CA LEU A 381 -10.26 -8.68 -3.20
C LEU A 381 -10.21 -7.16 -3.00
N ASN A 382 -9.78 -6.44 -4.03
CA ASN A 382 -9.68 -4.97 -4.01
C ASN A 382 -11.05 -4.30 -3.84
N GLY A 383 -12.03 -4.74 -4.63
CA GLY A 383 -13.39 -4.22 -4.56
C GLY A 383 -14.02 -4.42 -3.17
N THR A 384 -13.87 -5.62 -2.57
CA THR A 384 -14.38 -5.90 -1.22
C THR A 384 -13.74 -4.98 -0.19
N ALA A 385 -12.41 -4.82 -0.22
CA ALA A 385 -11.72 -3.90 0.68
C ALA A 385 -12.18 -2.44 0.51
N ALA A 386 -12.38 -2.01 -0.73
CA ALA A 386 -12.86 -0.66 -1.03
C ALA A 386 -14.31 -0.44 -0.57
N ILE A 387 -15.21 -1.43 -0.73
CA ILE A 387 -16.60 -1.37 -0.26
C ILE A 387 -16.63 -1.08 1.23
N VAL A 388 -15.94 -1.90 2.04
CA VAL A 388 -15.98 -1.74 3.50
C VAL A 388 -15.26 -0.46 3.94
N ALA A 389 -14.11 -0.15 3.35
CA ALA A 389 -13.40 1.10 3.65
C ALA A 389 -14.22 2.35 3.30
N ALA A 390 -15.06 2.28 2.25
CA ALA A 390 -15.91 3.40 1.82
C ALA A 390 -17.27 3.45 2.50
N SER A 391 -17.77 2.35 3.08
CA SER A 391 -19.12 2.26 3.67
C SER A 391 -19.10 2.10 5.19
N GLY A 392 -18.04 1.59 5.79
CA GLY A 392 -17.95 1.35 7.23
C GLY A 392 -17.91 2.65 8.06
N PRO A 393 -18.16 2.56 9.37
CA PRO A 393 -18.21 3.71 10.25
C PRO A 393 -16.86 4.43 10.39
N ALA A 394 -16.85 5.56 11.09
CA ALA A 394 -15.60 6.25 11.44
C ALA A 394 -14.77 5.39 12.39
N THR A 395 -13.45 5.40 12.19
CA THR A 395 -12.50 4.73 13.10
C THR A 395 -12.53 5.40 14.48
N PRO A 396 -12.57 4.66 15.60
CA PRO A 396 -12.40 5.23 16.92
C PRO A 396 -11.12 6.09 17.01
N LEU A 397 -11.17 7.20 17.72
CA LEU A 397 -10.03 8.12 17.82
C LEU A 397 -8.84 7.45 18.50
N ASP A 398 -9.11 6.76 19.61
CA ASP A 398 -8.11 6.04 20.41
C ASP A 398 -8.81 5.08 21.39
N PHE A 399 -8.02 4.41 22.23
CA PHE A 399 -8.53 3.67 23.37
C PHE A 399 -7.45 3.61 24.46
N ASP A 400 -7.88 3.54 25.71
CA ASP A 400 -7.02 3.27 26.84
C ASP A 400 -6.94 1.75 27.06
N LEU A 401 -5.75 1.25 27.42
CA LEU A 401 -5.49 -0.15 27.74
C LEU A 401 -4.96 -0.27 29.15
N THR A 402 -5.70 -0.95 30.02
CA THR A 402 -5.31 -1.21 31.41
C THR A 402 -5.28 -2.72 31.68
N ILE A 403 -4.33 -3.17 32.50
CA ILE A 403 -4.24 -4.57 32.92
C ILE A 403 -5.00 -4.72 34.23
N VAL A 404 -6.00 -5.59 34.24
CA VAL A 404 -6.82 -5.92 35.41
C VAL A 404 -6.81 -7.44 35.62
N ASP A 405 -6.18 -7.88 36.69
CA ASP A 405 -5.95 -9.31 36.96
C ASP A 405 -5.24 -9.98 35.74
N ASN A 406 -5.88 -10.95 35.09
CA ASN A 406 -5.36 -11.65 33.92
C ASN A 406 -6.15 -11.25 32.65
N ALA A 407 -6.54 -9.99 32.52
CA ALA A 407 -7.31 -9.48 31.39
C ALA A 407 -6.82 -8.09 30.99
N PHE A 408 -7.11 -7.68 29.77
CA PHE A 408 -6.99 -6.30 29.33
C PHE A 408 -8.35 -5.63 29.41
N LEU A 409 -8.41 -4.53 30.16
CA LEU A 409 -9.53 -3.59 30.14
C LEU A 409 -9.24 -2.55 29.07
N ILE A 410 -10.13 -2.42 28.10
CA ILE A 410 -10.10 -1.43 27.03
C ILE A 410 -11.24 -0.44 27.27
N GLU A 411 -10.93 0.87 27.23
CA GLU A 411 -11.91 1.95 27.25
C GLU A 411 -11.77 2.70 25.93
N VAL A 412 -12.81 2.59 25.07
CA VAL A 412 -12.79 3.10 23.70
C VAL A 412 -13.20 4.57 23.67
N ASP A 413 -12.39 5.42 23.00
CA ASP A 413 -12.73 6.79 22.67
C ASP A 413 -13.36 6.86 21.27
N ASP A 414 -14.67 6.73 21.22
CA ASP A 414 -15.46 6.77 19.98
C ASP A 414 -16.51 7.90 20.03
N PRO A 415 -16.22 9.05 19.41
CA PRO A 415 -17.18 10.17 19.36
C PRO A 415 -18.47 9.86 18.59
N ALA A 416 -18.46 8.85 17.72
CA ALA A 416 -19.65 8.43 16.99
C ALA A 416 -20.59 7.55 17.82
N GLU A 417 -20.11 7.08 19.01
CA GLU A 417 -20.90 6.26 19.95
C GLU A 417 -21.58 5.05 19.27
N THR A 418 -20.85 4.36 18.36
CA THR A 418 -21.39 3.21 17.61
C THR A 418 -21.87 2.08 18.53
N GLY A 419 -21.26 1.94 19.69
CA GLY A 419 -21.71 1.02 20.74
C GLY A 419 -21.34 -0.44 20.53
N ASN A 420 -20.84 -0.83 19.37
CA ASN A 420 -20.28 -2.14 19.08
C ASN A 420 -18.86 -2.01 18.53
N TYR A 421 -17.97 -2.91 18.94
CA TYR A 421 -16.56 -2.82 18.59
C TYR A 421 -15.97 -4.19 18.31
N ARG A 422 -14.94 -4.20 17.46
CA ARG A 422 -14.06 -5.35 17.26
C ARG A 422 -12.69 -5.04 17.84
N VAL A 423 -12.14 -6.04 18.52
CA VAL A 423 -10.76 -5.97 19.06
C VAL A 423 -9.92 -6.95 18.25
N GLY A 424 -9.03 -6.42 17.43
CA GLY A 424 -8.00 -7.20 16.76
C GLY A 424 -6.86 -7.47 17.73
N ILE A 425 -6.46 -8.73 17.86
CA ILE A 425 -5.42 -9.22 18.77
C ILE A 425 -4.36 -9.93 17.96
N ARG A 426 -3.10 -9.56 18.13
CA ARG A 426 -1.96 -10.24 17.50
C ARG A 426 -0.79 -10.41 18.47
N LEU A 427 0.12 -11.29 18.12
CA LEU A 427 1.42 -11.35 18.78
C LEU A 427 2.28 -10.16 18.35
N PHE A 428 3.18 -9.72 19.21
CA PHE A 428 4.03 -8.55 18.92
C PHE A 428 4.85 -8.70 17.65
N ASP A 429 5.40 -9.91 17.42
CA ASP A 429 6.28 -10.21 16.28
C ASP A 429 5.51 -10.73 15.04
N ASP A 430 4.18 -10.77 15.09
CA ASP A 430 3.35 -11.26 13.98
C ASP A 430 2.78 -10.11 13.15
N ASN A 431 2.72 -10.30 11.84
CA ASN A 431 2.12 -9.32 10.93
C ASN A 431 0.59 -9.44 10.85
N ASP A 432 0.03 -10.58 11.25
CA ASP A 432 -1.38 -10.92 11.09
C ASP A 432 -2.12 -10.94 12.43
N TRP A 433 -3.45 -10.87 12.36
CA TRP A 433 -4.28 -11.10 13.54
C TRP A 433 -4.18 -12.57 14.00
N LEU A 434 -3.96 -12.77 15.29
CA LEU A 434 -4.18 -14.06 15.93
C LEU A 434 -5.68 -14.35 16.00
N GLU A 435 -6.45 -13.35 16.37
CA GLU A 435 -7.92 -13.39 16.40
C GLU A 435 -8.51 -11.98 16.39
N VAL A 436 -9.78 -11.89 16.00
CA VAL A 436 -10.59 -10.67 16.12
C VAL A 436 -11.87 -11.03 16.86
N ARG A 437 -12.18 -10.28 17.93
CA ARG A 437 -13.34 -10.54 18.79
C ARG A 437 -14.29 -9.36 18.78
N THR A 438 -15.59 -9.63 18.81
CA THR A 438 -16.65 -8.60 18.84
C THR A 438 -17.16 -8.40 20.26
N TYR A 439 -17.37 -7.14 20.61
CA TYR A 439 -17.85 -6.72 21.92
C TYR A 439 -18.93 -5.64 21.80
N ALA A 440 -19.82 -5.57 22.79
CA ALA A 440 -20.77 -4.51 22.95
C ALA A 440 -20.34 -3.57 24.09
N GLY A 441 -20.54 -2.25 23.88
CA GLY A 441 -20.15 -1.22 24.85
C GLY A 441 -18.68 -0.82 24.73
N ALA A 442 -18.39 0.43 25.07
CA ALA A 442 -17.05 1.03 24.97
C ALA A 442 -16.08 0.58 26.07
N GLU A 443 -16.55 -0.06 27.15
CA GLU A 443 -15.72 -0.69 28.20
C GLU A 443 -15.68 -2.19 27.92
N ILE A 444 -14.51 -2.69 27.50
CA ILE A 444 -14.31 -4.05 26.99
C ILE A 444 -13.32 -4.81 27.84
N MET A 445 -13.68 -6.00 28.30
CA MET A 445 -12.77 -6.90 29.00
C MET A 445 -12.32 -8.02 28.05
N VAL A 446 -11.02 -8.04 27.71
CA VAL A 446 -10.40 -9.09 26.89
C VAL A 446 -9.74 -10.12 27.78
N GLU A 447 -10.37 -11.27 27.92
CA GLU A 447 -9.95 -12.38 28.77
C GLU A 447 -9.43 -13.57 27.96
N GLY A 448 -8.80 -14.54 28.63
CA GLY A 448 -8.44 -15.84 28.06
C GLY A 448 -7.17 -15.84 27.22
N LEU A 449 -6.34 -14.81 27.33
CA LEU A 449 -5.02 -14.74 26.73
C LEU A 449 -3.95 -15.37 27.64
N GLU A 450 -2.82 -15.79 27.09
CA GLU A 450 -1.76 -16.49 27.82
C GLU A 450 -0.88 -15.53 28.63
N ASP A 451 -0.52 -15.92 29.84
CA ASP A 451 0.39 -15.20 30.74
C ASP A 451 1.78 -15.05 30.11
N GLY A 452 2.38 -13.89 30.26
CA GLY A 452 3.76 -13.62 29.83
C GLY A 452 3.94 -13.44 28.32
N VAL A 453 2.88 -13.54 27.54
CA VAL A 453 2.89 -13.27 26.10
C VAL A 453 2.64 -11.78 25.85
N LEU A 454 3.42 -11.17 24.96
CA LEU A 454 3.24 -9.78 24.56
C LEU A 454 2.23 -9.71 23.42
N TYR A 455 1.03 -9.20 23.73
CA TYR A 455 -0.03 -8.99 22.76
C TYR A 455 -0.09 -7.53 22.29
N VAL A 456 -0.50 -7.35 21.05
CA VAL A 456 -0.83 -6.05 20.49
C VAL A 456 -2.33 -6.05 20.15
N LEU A 457 -3.02 -4.98 20.56
CA LEU A 457 -4.45 -4.83 20.41
C LEU A 457 -4.75 -3.56 19.58
N SER A 458 -5.84 -3.59 18.85
CA SER A 458 -6.38 -2.46 18.11
C SER A 458 -7.90 -2.59 18.05
N VAL A 459 -8.61 -1.48 17.91
CA VAL A 459 -10.08 -1.44 17.99
C VAL A 459 -10.67 -0.88 16.71
N ALA A 460 -11.71 -1.53 16.19
CA ALA A 460 -12.56 -1.00 15.13
C ALA A 460 -13.99 -0.81 15.66
N ALA A 461 -14.68 0.23 15.20
CA ALA A 461 -16.11 0.43 15.42
C ALA A 461 -16.91 -0.47 14.49
N VAL A 462 -18.10 -0.90 14.91
CA VAL A 462 -19.03 -1.68 14.08
C VAL A 462 -20.37 -0.97 14.06
N ASP A 463 -20.90 -0.73 12.88
CA ASP A 463 -22.21 -0.09 12.70
C ASP A 463 -23.38 -1.08 12.91
N ASP A 464 -24.60 -0.56 12.79
CA ASP A 464 -25.84 -1.35 12.95
C ASP A 464 -26.02 -2.39 11.83
N ASN A 465 -25.33 -2.24 10.70
CA ASN A 465 -25.36 -3.18 9.56
C ASN A 465 -24.29 -4.27 9.71
N GLY A 466 -23.40 -4.15 10.69
CA GLY A 466 -22.33 -5.08 10.94
C GLY A 466 -21.03 -4.76 10.19
N LEU A 467 -20.96 -3.61 9.50
CA LEU A 467 -19.73 -3.17 8.86
C LEU A 467 -18.76 -2.59 9.87
N GLU A 468 -17.48 -2.88 9.69
CA GLU A 468 -16.44 -2.36 10.58
C GLU A 468 -15.67 -1.18 9.97
N SER A 469 -15.15 -0.34 10.84
CA SER A 469 -14.21 0.71 10.46
C SER A 469 -12.81 0.14 10.22
N LEU A 470 -11.91 0.96 9.67
CA LEU A 470 -10.47 0.70 9.84
C LEU A 470 -10.11 0.63 11.32
N PHE A 471 -9.07 -0.14 11.65
CA PHE A 471 -8.63 -0.29 13.03
C PHE A 471 -7.86 0.95 13.51
N SER A 472 -8.05 1.30 14.78
CA SER A 472 -7.37 2.39 15.49
C SER A 472 -5.86 2.16 15.62
N ASN A 473 -5.16 3.10 16.25
CA ASN A 473 -3.79 2.88 16.68
C ASN A 473 -3.67 1.64 17.59
N GLU A 474 -2.52 1.00 17.55
CA GLU A 474 -2.23 -0.19 18.36
C GLU A 474 -1.81 0.19 19.77
N ARG A 475 -2.25 -0.61 20.75
CA ARG A 475 -1.73 -0.66 22.11
C ARG A 475 -1.26 -2.08 22.38
N PHE A 476 -0.38 -2.26 23.36
CA PHE A 476 0.07 -3.61 23.73
C PHE A 476 0.27 -3.74 25.22
N GLY A 477 0.29 -5.00 25.65
CA GLY A 477 0.53 -5.35 27.02
C GLY A 477 0.86 -6.83 27.19
N THR A 478 1.32 -7.14 28.37
CA THR A 478 1.49 -8.51 28.85
C THR A 478 1.13 -8.54 30.32
N PHE A 479 0.51 -9.60 30.79
CA PHE A 479 0.20 -9.78 32.19
C PHE A 479 0.98 -10.96 32.80
N ASN A 480 1.13 -10.94 34.11
CA ASN A 480 1.79 -11.98 34.90
C ASN A 480 3.24 -12.31 34.50
N VAL A 481 4.05 -11.27 34.23
CA VAL A 481 5.49 -11.49 34.11
C VAL A 481 6.06 -11.90 35.44
N ASN A 482 6.10 -13.20 35.73
CA ASN A 482 6.77 -13.75 36.90
C ASN A 482 8.29 -13.66 36.76
N SER A 483 8.86 -12.45 36.80
CA SER A 483 10.30 -12.28 36.86
C SER A 483 10.75 -12.44 38.31
N THR A 484 11.29 -13.61 38.62
CA THR A 484 11.99 -13.87 39.90
C THR A 484 13.41 -13.27 39.96
N VAL A 485 13.78 -12.45 38.99
CA VAL A 485 15.05 -11.72 38.98
C VAL A 485 14.79 -10.31 39.49
N GLU A 486 15.31 -10.01 40.71
CA GLU A 486 15.38 -8.62 41.18
C GLU A 486 16.34 -7.83 40.29
N LEU A 487 15.81 -7.21 39.24
CA LEU A 487 16.53 -6.23 38.45
C LEU A 487 16.64 -4.91 39.23
N PRO A 488 17.72 -4.14 39.04
CA PRO A 488 17.86 -2.82 39.64
C PRO A 488 16.64 -1.94 39.29
N LEU A 489 16.25 -1.06 40.21
CA LEU A 489 15.05 -0.20 40.04
C LEU A 489 15.02 0.60 38.71
N SER A 490 16.20 0.91 38.13
CA SER A 490 16.34 1.55 36.82
C SER A 490 15.96 0.63 35.65
N ALA A 491 16.01 -0.69 35.81
CA ALA A 491 15.70 -1.66 34.75
C ALA A 491 14.21 -2.06 34.72
N ARG A 492 13.42 -1.66 35.72
CA ARG A 492 11.99 -2.01 35.80
C ARG A 492 11.06 -1.02 35.11
N ARG A 493 11.58 0.13 34.63
CA ARG A 493 10.76 1.24 34.07
C ARG A 493 10.89 1.42 32.60
N LEU A 494 11.94 0.89 31.98
CA LEU A 494 12.27 1.03 30.58
C LEU A 494 12.71 -0.31 30.02
N ASP A 495 12.01 -0.84 29.04
CA ASP A 495 12.41 -2.03 28.30
C ASP A 495 12.65 -1.69 26.84
N LEU A 496 13.85 -2.00 26.35
CA LEU A 496 14.18 -1.88 24.93
C LEU A 496 13.66 -3.13 24.22
N LEU A 497 12.70 -2.97 23.33
CA LEU A 497 12.07 -4.07 22.60
C LEU A 497 12.97 -4.57 21.47
N GLN A 498 12.74 -5.79 20.99
CA GLN A 498 13.38 -6.29 19.78
C GLN A 498 12.87 -5.47 18.60
N ASN A 499 13.79 -5.09 17.70
CA ASN A 499 13.40 -4.42 16.47
C ASN A 499 12.56 -5.35 15.59
N ASN A 500 11.63 -4.77 14.85
CA ASN A 500 10.76 -5.50 13.93
C ASN A 500 10.59 -4.71 12.63
N PRO A 501 10.83 -5.36 11.45
CA PRO A 501 11.29 -6.74 11.26
C PRO A 501 12.73 -6.99 11.74
N ASN A 502 13.05 -8.26 12.04
CA ASN A 502 14.41 -8.70 12.32
C ASN A 502 14.57 -10.20 11.92
N PRO A 503 15.26 -10.54 10.83
CA PRO A 503 16.05 -9.64 9.97
C PRO A 503 15.24 -8.56 9.26
N PHE A 504 15.92 -7.50 8.84
CA PHE A 504 15.36 -6.43 8.01
C PHE A 504 16.29 -6.15 6.82
N ASP A 505 15.75 -5.59 5.76
CA ASP A 505 16.45 -5.28 4.50
C ASP A 505 16.51 -3.77 4.19
N GLU A 506 15.49 -3.00 4.52
CA GLU A 506 15.46 -1.54 4.29
C GLU A 506 15.31 -0.75 5.58
N ALA A 507 14.26 -1.01 6.32
CA ALA A 507 13.95 -0.31 7.55
C ALA A 507 13.47 -1.27 8.64
N THR A 508 13.64 -0.84 9.89
CA THR A 508 13.15 -1.59 11.05
C THR A 508 12.71 -0.62 12.13
N THR A 509 11.64 -0.96 12.82
CA THR A 509 11.13 -0.18 13.95
C THR A 509 11.75 -0.68 15.26
N ILE A 510 12.28 0.23 16.05
CA ILE A 510 12.83 -0.04 17.38
C ILE A 510 11.88 0.57 18.41
N GLY A 511 11.37 -0.27 19.30
CA GLY A 511 10.43 0.11 20.36
C GLY A 511 11.09 0.24 21.73
N VAL A 512 10.56 1.13 22.56
CA VAL A 512 10.90 1.27 23.98
C VAL A 512 9.62 1.29 24.79
N LEU A 513 9.44 0.29 25.66
CA LEU A 513 8.35 0.26 26.63
C LEU A 513 8.69 1.12 27.83
N VAL A 514 7.79 2.01 28.20
CA VAL A 514 7.86 2.85 29.39
C VAL A 514 6.68 2.50 30.29
N GLU A 515 6.94 1.79 31.38
CA GLU A 515 5.87 1.35 32.29
C GLU A 515 5.40 2.45 33.25
N GLU A 516 6.27 3.39 33.59
CA GLU A 516 5.97 4.51 34.48
C GLU A 516 6.60 5.79 33.95
N ARG A 517 5.98 6.93 34.25
CA ARG A 517 6.53 8.23 33.90
C ARG A 517 7.95 8.39 34.44
N ILE A 518 8.87 8.71 33.56
CA ILE A 518 10.26 9.02 33.88
C ILE A 518 10.55 10.50 33.61
N ASP A 519 11.38 11.09 34.46
CA ASP A 519 11.93 12.41 34.23
C ASP A 519 13.31 12.23 33.57
N TYR A 520 13.47 12.75 32.35
CA TYR A 520 14.71 12.68 31.56
C TYR A 520 14.91 13.99 30.79
N GLN A 521 16.15 14.27 30.39
CA GLN A 521 16.49 15.41 29.54
C GLN A 521 16.64 15.02 28.07
N GLN A 522 17.21 13.83 27.83
CA GLN A 522 17.45 13.30 26.49
C GLN A 522 17.35 11.78 26.48
N ALA A 523 16.68 11.26 25.46
CA ALA A 523 16.68 9.83 25.17
C ALA A 523 16.95 9.60 23.68
N GLN A 524 17.71 8.55 23.38
CA GLN A 524 18.08 8.20 22.02
C GLN A 524 18.35 6.71 21.86
N ILE A 525 18.08 6.18 20.68
CA ILE A 525 18.59 4.88 20.24
C ILE A 525 19.92 5.12 19.53
N MET A 526 20.95 4.41 19.97
CA MET A 526 22.27 4.41 19.33
C MET A 526 22.45 3.10 18.57
N VAL A 527 22.73 3.17 17.28
CA VAL A 527 23.05 2.03 16.43
C VAL A 527 24.56 1.95 16.24
N HIS A 528 25.13 0.75 16.39
CA HIS A 528 26.57 0.53 16.24
C HIS A 528 26.87 -0.85 15.64
N ASP A 529 28.04 -1.00 15.03
CA ASP A 529 28.54 -2.30 14.62
C ASP A 529 29.01 -3.14 15.81
N LEU A 530 29.39 -4.40 15.57
CA LEU A 530 29.85 -5.29 16.63
C LEU A 530 31.20 -4.89 17.23
N ASP A 531 31.97 -4.04 16.54
CA ASP A 531 33.23 -3.45 17.04
C ASP A 531 32.99 -2.20 17.89
N GLY A 532 31.73 -1.80 18.07
CA GLY A 532 31.29 -0.65 18.88
C GLY A 532 31.39 0.70 18.17
N LYS A 533 31.61 0.70 16.85
CA LYS A 533 31.59 1.94 16.08
C LYS A 533 30.15 2.44 15.95
N GLU A 534 29.94 3.68 16.36
CA GLU A 534 28.66 4.37 16.23
C GLU A 534 28.31 4.58 14.75
N LEU A 535 27.12 4.18 14.37
CA LEU A 535 26.58 4.24 13.04
C LEU A 535 25.46 5.27 12.91
N ALA A 536 24.57 5.34 13.90
CA ALA A 536 23.46 6.28 13.91
C ALA A 536 23.05 6.64 15.35
N LYS A 537 22.45 7.84 15.49
CA LYS A 537 21.73 8.28 16.70
C LYS A 537 20.35 8.74 16.32
N LEU A 538 19.35 8.11 16.91
CA LEU A 538 17.94 8.37 16.64
C LEU A 538 17.33 8.92 17.94
N PRO A 539 16.95 10.20 18.01
CA PRO A 539 16.27 10.73 19.17
C PRO A 539 14.92 10.04 19.33
N ILE A 540 14.56 9.69 20.55
CA ILE A 540 13.26 9.09 20.88
C ILE A 540 12.63 9.83 22.06
N LYS A 541 11.31 10.04 21.99
CA LYS A 541 10.54 10.58 23.10
C LYS A 541 10.02 9.41 23.93
N LEU A 542 10.08 9.52 25.24
CA LEU A 542 9.67 8.45 26.17
C LEU A 542 8.45 8.93 26.97
N ASP A 543 7.27 8.67 26.45
CA ASP A 543 6.00 8.80 27.16
C ASP A 543 5.59 7.42 27.71
N ILE A 544 4.63 7.37 28.65
CA ILE A 544 4.13 6.08 29.16
C ILE A 544 3.54 5.27 28.00
N GLY A 545 3.87 3.99 27.93
CA GLY A 545 3.51 3.10 26.83
C GLY A 545 4.68 2.81 25.91
N ILE A 546 4.43 2.36 24.68
CA ILE A 546 5.48 2.20 23.68
C ILE A 546 5.77 3.51 22.96
N ASN A 547 7.07 3.72 22.83
CA ASN A 547 7.62 4.78 21.99
C ASN A 547 8.47 4.11 20.92
N THR A 548 8.31 4.50 19.68
CA THR A 548 8.99 3.88 18.56
C THR A 548 9.85 4.88 17.81
N VAL A 549 10.90 4.37 17.17
CA VAL A 549 11.70 5.10 16.19
C VAL A 549 12.04 4.16 15.04
N GLU A 550 11.90 4.65 13.84
CA GLU A 550 12.29 3.93 12.65
C GLU A 550 13.78 4.11 12.38
N TYR A 551 14.46 3.03 12.08
CA TYR A 551 15.83 3.01 11.60
C TYR A 551 15.81 2.59 10.13
N ASP A 552 16.07 3.56 9.23
CA ASP A 552 16.18 3.34 7.80
C ASP A 552 17.66 3.18 7.40
N TYR A 553 17.99 1.98 6.99
CA TYR A 553 19.33 1.61 6.56
C TYR A 553 19.78 2.33 5.28
N ARG A 554 18.88 2.68 4.37
CA ARG A 554 19.18 3.32 3.07
C ARG A 554 20.00 4.60 3.21
N TYR A 555 19.87 5.26 4.33
CA TYR A 555 20.67 6.48 4.61
C TYR A 555 22.14 6.20 4.96
N HIS A 556 22.50 4.95 5.27
CA HIS A 556 23.80 4.63 5.86
C HIS A 556 24.65 3.66 5.06
N ARG A 557 24.13 2.90 4.10
CA ARG A 557 24.83 1.98 3.16
C ARG A 557 25.83 1.03 3.83
N TYR A 558 25.39 0.32 4.87
CA TYR A 558 26.23 -0.69 5.52
C TYR A 558 26.12 -2.06 4.82
N GLN A 559 27.05 -2.97 5.11
CA GLN A 559 27.02 -4.32 4.60
C GLN A 559 26.02 -5.17 5.37
N PRO A 560 25.40 -6.20 4.74
CA PRO A 560 24.61 -7.17 5.48
C PRO A 560 25.38 -7.78 6.63
N GLY A 561 24.72 -7.96 7.76
CA GLY A 561 25.35 -8.48 8.96
C GLY A 561 24.58 -8.19 10.23
N THR A 562 25.19 -8.54 11.34
CA THR A 562 24.64 -8.27 12.67
C THR A 562 25.13 -6.92 13.17
N TYR A 563 24.21 -6.13 13.67
CA TYR A 563 24.41 -4.84 14.31
C TYR A 563 23.84 -4.86 15.71
N ALA A 564 24.16 -3.84 16.51
CA ALA A 564 23.56 -3.66 17.80
C ALA A 564 22.92 -2.28 17.91
N TYR A 565 21.86 -2.18 18.69
CA TYR A 565 21.25 -0.91 19.05
C TYR A 565 21.03 -0.83 20.56
N SER A 566 21.18 0.36 21.09
CA SER A 566 21.18 0.63 22.52
C SER A 566 20.26 1.79 22.85
N LEU A 567 19.43 1.63 23.88
CA LEU A 567 18.73 2.74 24.49
C LEU A 567 19.66 3.48 25.44
N VAL A 568 19.83 4.77 25.22
CA VAL A 568 20.61 5.66 26.09
C VAL A 568 19.71 6.79 26.57
N VAL A 569 19.59 6.95 27.89
CA VAL A 569 18.81 8.01 28.52
C VAL A 569 19.76 8.81 29.42
N ASP A 570 19.79 10.13 29.24
CA ASP A 570 20.67 11.06 29.98
C ASP A 570 22.14 10.58 30.02
N ASN A 571 22.64 10.11 28.87
CA ASN A 571 23.97 9.54 28.66
C ASN A 571 24.23 8.22 29.43
N GLN A 572 23.22 7.59 29.99
CA GLN A 572 23.35 6.27 30.63
C GLN A 572 22.77 5.19 29.69
N LEU A 573 23.56 4.14 29.49
CA LEU A 573 23.13 2.95 28.77
C LEU A 573 22.08 2.20 29.60
N VAL A 574 20.89 2.04 29.05
CA VAL A 574 19.77 1.33 29.69
C VAL A 574 19.75 -0.13 29.25
N ALA A 575 19.77 -0.40 27.95
CA ALA A 575 19.71 -1.74 27.39
C ALA A 575 20.35 -1.77 26.00
N THR A 576 20.77 -2.95 25.55
CA THR A 576 21.29 -3.20 24.20
C THR A 576 20.67 -4.47 23.64
N LYS A 577 20.31 -4.45 22.36
CA LYS A 577 19.86 -5.61 21.59
C LYS A 577 20.60 -5.71 20.27
N GLN A 578 20.49 -6.88 19.65
CA GLN A 578 21.05 -7.12 18.32
C GLN A 578 19.96 -7.09 17.27
N MET A 579 20.30 -6.61 16.09
CA MET A 579 19.49 -6.64 14.89
C MET A 579 20.29 -7.22 13.73
N ILE A 580 19.61 -7.86 12.80
CA ILE A 580 20.22 -8.47 11.63
C ILE A 580 19.75 -7.70 10.40
N TYR A 581 20.71 -7.08 9.72
CA TYR A 581 20.48 -6.55 8.38
C TYR A 581 20.82 -7.64 7.36
N ALA A 582 19.89 -7.98 6.51
CA ALA A 582 20.02 -8.98 5.45
C ALA A 582 19.43 -8.41 4.14
N TYR A 583 19.98 -8.80 3.01
CA TYR A 583 19.38 -8.50 1.70
C TYR A 583 18.13 -9.34 1.50
#